data_c76b66d32425436fce185316b6d9f1d9
#
_entry.id   c76b66d32425436fce185316b6d9f1d9
#
_cell.length_a   1.000
_cell.length_b   1.000
_cell.length_c   1.000
_cell.angle_alpha   90.00
_cell.angle_beta   90.00
_cell.angle_gamma   90.00
#
_symmetry.space_group_name_H-M   'P 1'
#
loop_
_entity.id
_entity.type
_entity.pdbx_description
1 polymer ?
#
loop_
_entity_poly.entity_id
_entity_poly.type
_entity_poly.pdbx_seq_one_letter_code
_entity_poly.pdbx_strand_id
1 'polypeptide(L)' 'MFVVVTVPGQWTVQAAHDLADRLESDIDAALPHTETFIHVEPAGSSSRY' A
#
# COMPACT_ATOMS: atom_id res chain seq x y z
N MET A 1 -0.44 7.36 10.13
CA MET A 1 -0.70 7.83 8.75
C MET A 1 -1.40 6.75 7.96
N PHE A 2 -2.41 7.12 7.24
CA PHE A 2 -3.16 6.17 6.42
C PHE A 2 -2.90 6.47 4.95
N VAL A 3 -2.42 5.48 4.21
CA VAL A 3 -2.05 5.65 2.81
C VAL A 3 -2.80 4.64 1.96
N VAL A 4 -3.37 5.09 0.86
CA VAL A 4 -4.03 4.21 -0.09
C VAL A 4 -3.21 4.18 -1.36
N VAL A 5 -2.86 2.98 -1.81
CA VAL A 5 -2.05 2.79 -3.00
C VAL A 5 -2.85 2.00 -4.02
N THR A 6 -2.91 2.49 -5.24
CA THR A 6 -3.61 1.81 -6.31
C THR A 6 -2.60 1.16 -7.24
N VAL A 7 -2.78 -0.13 -7.51
CA VAL A 7 -1.89 -0.89 -8.38
C VAL A 7 -2.70 -1.54 -9.49
N PRO A 8 -2.05 -1.89 -10.61
CA PRO A 8 -2.78 -2.61 -11.68
C PRO A 8 -3.43 -3.86 -11.13
N GLY A 9 -4.64 -4.14 -11.59
CA GLY A 9 -5.41 -5.25 -11.05
C GLY A 9 -4.79 -6.62 -11.28
N GLN A 10 -3.89 -6.73 -12.27
CA GLN A 10 -3.25 -8.00 -12.56
C GLN A 10 -2.01 -8.26 -11.70
N TRP A 11 -1.65 -7.36 -10.83
CA TRP A 11 -0.52 -7.60 -9.93
C TRP A 11 -0.87 -8.75 -8.99
N THR A 12 0.14 -9.53 -8.65
CA THR A 12 -0.05 -10.59 -7.67
C THR A 12 -0.13 -9.99 -6.28
N VAL A 13 -0.69 -10.75 -5.37
CA VAL A 13 -0.74 -10.33 -3.97
C VAL A 13 0.68 -10.13 -3.44
N GLN A 14 1.61 -11.00 -3.87
CA GLN A 14 2.99 -10.90 -3.41
C GLN A 14 3.61 -9.58 -3.86
N ALA A 15 3.41 -9.20 -5.12
CA ALA A 15 3.98 -7.96 -5.62
C ALA A 15 3.40 -6.75 -4.90
N ALA A 16 2.11 -6.75 -4.66
CA ALA A 16 1.47 -5.66 -3.94
C ALA A 16 1.95 -5.57 -2.50
N HIS A 17 2.13 -6.72 -1.88
CA HIS A 17 2.62 -6.77 -0.51
C HIS A 17 4.05 -6.24 -0.41
N ASP A 18 4.90 -6.60 -1.38
CA ASP A 18 6.28 -6.12 -1.39
C ASP A 18 6.33 -4.61 -1.54
N LEU A 19 5.46 -4.05 -2.38
CA LEU A 19 5.41 -2.61 -2.53
C LEU A 19 4.97 -1.95 -1.22
N ALA A 20 3.97 -2.50 -0.57
CA ALA A 20 3.48 -1.95 0.69
C ALA A 20 4.57 -1.97 1.75
N ASP A 21 5.33 -3.05 1.81
CA ASP A 21 6.42 -3.16 2.77
C ASP A 21 7.49 -2.09 2.54
N ARG A 22 7.81 -1.83 1.27
CA ARG A 22 8.81 -0.82 0.95
C ARG A 22 8.33 0.57 1.31
N LEU A 23 7.05 0.85 1.02
CA LEU A 23 6.48 2.15 1.37
C LEU A 23 6.46 2.35 2.87
N GLU A 24 6.08 1.33 3.61
CA GLU A 24 6.04 1.41 5.06
C GLU A 24 7.42 1.67 5.63
N SER A 25 8.42 0.99 5.08
CA SER A 25 9.79 1.17 5.52
C SER A 25 10.29 2.58 5.23
N ASP A 26 9.97 3.11 4.04
CA ASP A 26 10.38 4.45 3.67
C ASP A 26 9.71 5.50 4.54
N ILE A 27 8.43 5.32 4.81
CA ILE A 27 7.69 6.26 5.64
C ILE A 27 8.22 6.22 7.08
N ASP A 28 8.52 5.02 7.56
CA ASP A 28 9.03 4.84 8.90
C ASP A 28 10.36 5.56 9.08
N ALA A 29 11.21 5.50 8.05
CA ALA A 29 12.49 6.16 8.09
C ALA A 29 12.35 7.67 8.06
N ALA A 30 11.36 8.17 7.33
CA ALA A 30 11.16 9.61 7.20
C ALA A 30 10.38 10.19 8.36
N LEU A 31 9.46 9.42 8.92
CA LEU A 31 8.59 9.91 9.99
C LEU A 31 8.59 8.92 11.16
N PRO A 32 9.69 8.87 11.91
CA PRO A 32 9.77 7.95 13.03
C PRO A 32 8.69 8.28 14.06
N HIS A 33 8.24 7.27 14.74
CA HIS A 33 7.19 7.38 15.77
C HIS A 33 5.81 7.65 15.19
N THR A 34 5.64 7.42 13.88
CA THR A 34 4.35 7.58 13.24
C THR A 34 3.80 6.20 12.90
N GLU A 35 2.57 5.95 13.29
CA GLU A 35 1.92 4.69 12.94
C GLU A 35 1.42 4.80 11.52
N THR A 36 1.72 3.80 10.69
CA THR A 36 1.39 3.84 9.28
C THR A 36 0.54 2.64 8.89
N PHE A 37 -0.56 2.92 8.20
CA PHE A 37 -1.43 1.87 7.67
C PHE A 37 -1.49 2.06 6.17
N ILE A 38 -1.22 1.00 5.42
CA ILE A 38 -1.22 1.05 3.97
C ILE A 38 -2.30 0.12 3.44
N HIS A 39 -3.19 0.69 2.64
CA HIS A 39 -4.25 -0.06 2.00
C HIS A 39 -3.94 -0.11 0.51
N VAL A 40 -3.91 -1.32 -0.07
CA VAL A 40 -3.61 -1.50 -1.48
C VAL A 40 -4.89 -1.89 -2.19
N GLU A 41 -5.20 -1.19 -3.27
CA GLU A 41 -6.40 -1.45 -4.06
C GLU A 41 -6.03 -1.70 -5.50
N PRO A 42 -6.74 -2.60 -6.20
CA PRO A 42 -6.52 -2.77 -7.63
C PRO A 42 -7.11 -1.60 -8.40
N ALA A 43 -6.41 -1.16 -9.42
CA ALA A 43 -6.88 -0.09 -10.27
C ALA A 43 -8.12 -0.55 -11.03
N GLY A 44 -9.07 0.32 -11.19
CA GLY A 44 -10.30 0.01 -11.87
C GLY A 44 -11.26 -0.82 -11.07
N SER A 45 -10.88 -1.22 -9.89
CA SER A 45 -11.75 -1.96 -9.03
C SER A 45 -12.71 -0.96 -8.46
N SER A 46 -13.92 -1.09 -8.74
CA SER A 46 -14.84 -0.29 -8.02
C SER A 46 -14.95 -0.95 -6.70
N SER A 47 -15.10 -0.24 -5.75
CA SER A 47 -15.24 -0.78 -4.45
C SER A 47 -16.55 -1.49 -4.33
N ARG A 48 -16.68 -2.59 -5.00
CA ARG A 48 -17.87 -3.32 -4.90
C ARG A 48 -17.77 -4.42 -3.97
N TYR A 49 -17.12 -4.38 -3.02
CA TYR A 49 -17.17 -5.37 -2.00
C TYR A 49 -18.15 -4.97 -0.97
#